data_994bfa322c6d2011257efca33dd55107
#
_entry.id   994bfa322c6d2011257efca33dd55107
#
_cell.length_a   1.000
_cell.length_b   1.000
_cell.length_c   1.000
_cell.angle_alpha   90.00
_cell.angle_beta   90.00
_cell.angle_gamma   90.00
#
_symmetry.space_group_name_H-M   'P 1'
#
loop_
_entity.id
_entity.type
_entity.pdbx_description
1 polymer ?
#
loop_
_entity_poly.entity_id
_entity_poly.type
_entity_poly.pdbx_seq_one_letter_code
_entity_poly.pdbx_strand_id
1 'polypeptide(L)'
;MYSVIDIESNGGGFREECIIELAIFVYNGHEVVDQLITLINPEAEITQYVQKLTGITPKMVKRAPKFHEIAKRVIEMTENTTLVGHNVEFDYRMLRQSFRRLGFDFKINTIDTLPLAKKLIPDVESYSLGKLCKSVGIPLSDAHRAGDDARATLDLFKLLISKDTENQIIQQHQEETQSKLYINKINELTENLPSKKGIFYLQDKAGKIIFCDFSDNIYKSAKGILNSKSKRNIQLQNNVEQIYYEFTGTDIIAQLMLKEKSLKKRTPKPFAVRYSAQKGSFFVSSSKKNVNETDLFNFKYPSQAEKVLAFLQKENLDYKTLKKKISFAGRNELWVGQGRKLGEHSFLAFKGGKFIGYGFYELYHQTLSWEKILKLTIPVTTLPKEIKNEMQIAYLKGEFKVIKINS
;
A
#
# COMPACT_ATOMS: atom_id res chain seq x y z
N MET A 1 12.28 9.08 -31.90
CA MET A 1 13.08 9.80 -30.88
C MET A 1 12.83 9.21 -29.50
N TYR A 2 13.80 9.27 -28.64
CA TYR A 2 13.79 8.68 -27.31
C TYR A 2 14.27 9.70 -26.29
N SER A 3 13.61 9.77 -25.12
CA SER A 3 14.04 10.56 -23.97
C SER A 3 14.52 9.61 -22.89
N VAL A 4 15.86 9.43 -22.77
CA VAL A 4 16.45 8.57 -21.76
C VAL A 4 16.52 9.32 -20.45
N ILE A 5 15.94 8.75 -19.40
CA ILE A 5 15.75 9.40 -18.10
C ILE A 5 16.34 8.60 -16.94
N ASP A 6 16.76 9.33 -15.92
CA ASP A 6 16.98 8.82 -14.58
C ASP A 6 16.63 9.90 -13.54
N ILE A 7 16.10 9.49 -12.38
CA ILE A 7 15.61 10.37 -11.33
C ILE A 7 16.09 9.92 -9.96
N GLU A 8 16.63 10.86 -9.18
CA GLU A 8 16.83 10.67 -7.75
C GLU A 8 15.71 11.32 -6.93
N SER A 9 15.27 10.63 -5.88
CA SER A 9 14.20 11.11 -5.00
C SER A 9 14.70 11.40 -3.58
N ASN A 10 13.95 12.20 -2.83
CA ASN A 10 14.28 12.55 -1.45
C ASN A 10 14.10 11.39 -0.43
N GLY A 11 13.56 10.23 -0.86
CA GLY A 11 13.32 9.07 0.02
C GLY A 11 12.15 9.25 0.99
N GLY A 12 11.21 10.12 0.69
CA GLY A 12 9.95 10.27 1.41
C GLY A 12 9.06 9.04 1.33
N GLY A 13 7.96 9.05 2.07
CA GLY A 13 6.95 8.00 2.00
C GLY A 13 6.36 7.89 0.59
N PHE A 14 5.91 6.70 0.21
CA PHE A 14 5.30 6.47 -1.10
C PHE A 14 4.22 7.54 -1.40
N ARG A 15 4.38 8.27 -2.52
CA ARG A 15 3.59 9.44 -2.98
C ARG A 15 3.86 10.77 -2.25
N GLU A 16 4.67 10.77 -1.21
CA GLU A 16 5.21 11.97 -0.59
C GLU A 16 6.61 12.28 -1.14
N GLU A 17 7.15 11.35 -1.94
CA GLU A 17 8.43 11.50 -2.60
C GLU A 17 8.46 12.71 -3.53
N CYS A 18 9.60 13.39 -3.54
CA CYS A 18 9.88 14.52 -4.41
C CYS A 18 11.18 14.28 -5.15
N ILE A 19 11.27 14.78 -6.38
CA ILE A 19 12.48 14.70 -7.19
C ILE A 19 13.54 15.64 -6.61
N ILE A 20 14.79 15.17 -6.47
CA ILE A 20 15.94 15.96 -6.03
C ILE A 20 17.03 16.09 -7.11
N GLU A 21 17.05 15.19 -8.08
CA GLU A 21 17.87 15.30 -9.29
C GLU A 21 17.12 14.67 -10.46
N LEU A 22 17.25 15.26 -11.64
CA LEU A 22 16.67 14.79 -12.89
C LEU A 22 17.69 14.88 -14.01
N ALA A 23 17.83 13.80 -14.78
CA ALA A 23 18.59 13.78 -16.00
C ALA A 23 17.72 13.27 -17.15
N ILE A 24 17.77 13.96 -18.29
CA ILE A 24 17.10 13.57 -19.55
C ILE A 24 18.09 13.78 -20.70
N PHE A 25 18.27 12.74 -21.53
CA PHE A 25 18.99 12.81 -22.78
C PHE A 25 18.03 12.51 -23.93
N VAL A 26 17.88 13.44 -24.88
CA VAL A 26 17.04 13.21 -26.08
C VAL A 26 17.93 12.61 -27.17
N TYR A 27 17.59 11.38 -27.55
CA TYR A 27 18.33 10.57 -28.53
C TYR A 27 17.48 10.39 -29.80
N ASN A 28 18.03 10.73 -30.97
CA ASN A 28 17.33 10.63 -32.25
C ASN A 28 17.51 9.26 -32.97
N GLY A 29 18.23 8.35 -32.38
CA GLY A 29 18.64 7.06 -32.99
C GLY A 29 20.10 7.04 -33.47
N HIS A 30 20.74 8.21 -33.58
CA HIS A 30 22.13 8.37 -34.02
C HIS A 30 22.96 9.13 -32.99
N GLU A 31 22.48 10.27 -32.53
CA GLU A 31 23.16 11.15 -31.58
C GLU A 31 22.24 11.73 -30.54
N VAL A 32 22.82 12.25 -29.46
CA VAL A 32 22.09 13.03 -28.43
C VAL A 32 21.90 14.45 -29.00
N VAL A 33 20.65 14.83 -29.21
CA VAL A 33 20.27 16.14 -29.78
C VAL A 33 19.96 17.18 -28.72
N ASP A 34 19.68 16.75 -27.48
CA ASP A 34 19.36 17.63 -26.38
C ASP A 34 19.62 16.94 -25.03
N GLN A 35 19.90 17.72 -23.98
CA GLN A 35 20.09 17.18 -22.63
C GLN A 35 19.69 18.17 -21.54
N LEU A 36 19.21 17.63 -20.41
CA LEU A 36 18.96 18.35 -19.16
C LEU A 36 19.50 17.51 -18.02
N ILE A 37 20.38 18.06 -17.21
CA ILE A 37 20.84 17.46 -15.95
C ILE A 37 20.75 18.56 -14.89
N THR A 38 19.92 18.38 -13.88
CA THR A 38 19.70 19.41 -12.87
C THR A 38 19.31 18.83 -11.51
N LEU A 39 19.85 19.45 -10.46
CA LEU A 39 19.29 19.29 -9.12
C LEU A 39 17.94 20.00 -9.06
N ILE A 40 17.05 19.51 -8.20
CA ILE A 40 15.73 20.07 -7.97
C ILE A 40 15.53 20.29 -6.48
N ASN A 41 15.00 21.45 -6.11
CA ASN A 41 14.59 21.73 -4.75
C ASN A 41 13.26 21.02 -4.45
N PRO A 42 13.25 19.98 -3.60
CA PRO A 42 12.03 19.19 -3.32
C PRO A 42 11.06 19.93 -2.40
N GLU A 43 11.45 21.04 -1.76
CA GLU A 43 10.72 21.71 -0.67
C GLU A 43 10.32 20.75 0.47
N ALA A 44 11.06 19.66 0.61
CA ALA A 44 10.86 18.58 1.58
C ALA A 44 12.20 18.08 2.11
N GLU A 45 12.18 17.38 3.21
CA GLU A 45 13.37 16.77 3.81
C GLU A 45 13.94 15.66 2.90
N ILE A 46 15.28 15.61 2.79
CA ILE A 46 16.00 14.51 2.16
C ILE A 46 16.46 13.56 3.26
N THR A 47 16.03 12.30 3.19
CA THR A 47 16.37 11.31 4.21
C THR A 47 17.88 11.09 4.31
N GLN A 48 18.38 10.77 5.50
CA GLN A 48 19.82 10.49 5.69
C GLN A 48 20.31 9.33 4.84
N TYR A 49 19.45 8.35 4.58
CA TYR A 49 19.76 7.23 3.69
C TYR A 49 20.04 7.70 2.27
N VAL A 50 19.16 8.53 1.70
CA VAL A 50 19.34 9.08 0.33
C VAL A 50 20.56 9.99 0.26
N GLN A 51 20.80 10.84 1.26
CA GLN A 51 22.02 11.67 1.29
C GLN A 51 23.30 10.84 1.25
N LYS A 52 23.35 9.68 1.94
CA LYS A 52 24.49 8.76 1.90
C LYS A 52 24.59 8.02 0.58
N LEU A 53 23.46 7.68 -0.04
CA LEU A 53 23.41 6.93 -1.28
C LEU A 53 23.81 7.78 -2.49
N THR A 54 23.25 8.98 -2.63
CA THR A 54 23.37 9.85 -3.80
C THR A 54 24.44 10.94 -3.64
N GLY A 55 24.87 11.20 -2.40
CA GLY A 55 25.72 12.34 -2.08
C GLY A 55 24.99 13.70 -2.13
N ILE A 56 23.69 13.73 -2.45
CA ILE A 56 22.92 14.97 -2.58
C ILE A 56 22.45 15.42 -1.19
N THR A 57 22.92 16.59 -0.79
CA THR A 57 22.61 17.17 0.52
C THR A 57 21.53 18.26 0.43
N PRO A 58 20.82 18.57 1.52
CA PRO A 58 19.88 19.69 1.56
C PRO A 58 20.48 21.04 1.14
N LYS A 59 21.77 21.24 1.43
CA LYS A 59 22.51 22.45 1.05
C LYS A 59 22.63 22.58 -0.47
N MET A 60 22.85 21.49 -1.18
CA MET A 60 23.01 21.46 -2.64
C MET A 60 21.70 21.83 -3.33
N VAL A 61 20.57 21.28 -2.88
CA VAL A 61 19.27 21.50 -3.52
C VAL A 61 18.59 22.81 -3.11
N LYS A 62 19.05 23.46 -2.05
CA LYS A 62 18.40 24.68 -1.51
C LYS A 62 18.25 25.81 -2.53
N ARG A 63 19.21 25.95 -3.46
CA ARG A 63 19.21 26.99 -4.51
C ARG A 63 18.90 26.42 -5.89
N ALA A 64 18.60 25.12 -5.98
CA ALA A 64 18.18 24.51 -7.22
C ALA A 64 16.77 24.94 -7.61
N PRO A 65 16.40 24.91 -8.89
CA PRO A 65 15.06 25.21 -9.34
C PRO A 65 14.06 24.23 -8.72
N LYS A 66 12.84 24.68 -8.51
CA LYS A 66 11.70 23.83 -8.16
C LYS A 66 11.19 23.12 -9.42
N PHE A 67 10.48 22.00 -9.26
CA PHE A 67 10.00 21.23 -10.41
C PHE A 67 9.13 22.06 -11.36
N HIS A 68 8.26 22.95 -10.84
CA HIS A 68 7.40 23.78 -11.69
C HIS A 68 8.18 24.77 -12.57
N GLU A 69 9.40 25.16 -12.18
CA GLU A 69 10.24 26.08 -12.96
C GLU A 69 10.88 25.38 -14.18
N ILE A 70 11.06 24.05 -14.10
CA ILE A 70 11.62 23.26 -15.21
C ILE A 70 10.58 22.42 -15.95
N ALA A 71 9.33 22.35 -15.46
CA ALA A 71 8.28 21.49 -15.98
C ALA A 71 8.03 21.70 -17.49
N LYS A 72 8.03 22.94 -17.95
CA LYS A 72 7.91 23.26 -19.38
C LYS A 72 9.04 22.63 -20.20
N ARG A 73 10.28 22.74 -19.74
CA ARG A 73 11.46 22.17 -20.39
C ARG A 73 11.38 20.65 -20.47
N VAL A 74 10.92 19.99 -19.39
CA VAL A 74 10.73 18.54 -19.37
C VAL A 74 9.68 18.12 -20.41
N ILE A 75 8.57 18.86 -20.56
CA ILE A 75 7.56 18.57 -21.60
C ILE A 75 8.19 18.71 -23.00
N GLU A 76 8.88 19.81 -23.28
CA GLU A 76 9.53 20.06 -24.58
C GLU A 76 10.48 18.93 -24.97
N MET A 77 11.24 18.40 -24.01
CA MET A 77 12.18 17.30 -24.25
C MET A 77 11.52 15.93 -24.38
N THR A 78 10.32 15.76 -23.84
CA THR A 78 9.61 14.48 -23.86
C THR A 78 8.50 14.42 -24.89
N GLU A 79 8.09 15.57 -25.46
CA GLU A 79 7.07 15.63 -26.49
C GLU A 79 7.49 14.85 -27.75
N ASN A 80 6.58 14.01 -28.26
CA ASN A 80 6.79 13.16 -29.42
C ASN A 80 7.98 12.18 -29.30
N THR A 81 8.36 11.80 -28.08
CA THR A 81 9.39 10.81 -27.81
C THR A 81 8.82 9.60 -27.08
N THR A 82 9.64 8.54 -26.95
CA THR A 82 9.40 7.43 -26.02
C THR A 82 10.37 7.57 -24.85
N LEU A 83 9.85 7.54 -23.64
CA LEU A 83 10.65 7.62 -22.41
C LEU A 83 11.38 6.29 -22.19
N VAL A 84 12.68 6.33 -22.00
CA VAL A 84 13.54 5.16 -21.79
C VAL A 84 14.21 5.25 -20.43
N GLY A 85 14.14 4.21 -19.62
CA GLY A 85 14.84 4.14 -18.34
C GLY A 85 15.23 2.71 -17.99
N HIS A 86 16.03 2.53 -16.96
CA HIS A 86 16.37 1.22 -16.41
C HIS A 86 15.52 0.97 -15.18
N ASN A 87 14.45 0.17 -15.31
CA ASN A 87 13.32 0.08 -14.38
C ASN A 87 12.46 1.37 -14.40
N VAL A 88 12.14 1.82 -15.60
CA VAL A 88 11.50 3.11 -15.93
C VAL A 88 10.18 3.41 -15.19
N GLU A 89 9.55 2.39 -14.58
CA GLU A 89 8.28 2.59 -13.83
C GLU A 89 8.44 3.60 -12.69
N PHE A 90 9.60 3.61 -12.03
CA PHE A 90 9.88 4.56 -10.96
C PHE A 90 9.97 6.00 -11.50
N ASP A 91 10.79 6.22 -12.53
CA ASP A 91 11.01 7.55 -13.11
C ASP A 91 9.72 8.13 -13.69
N TYR A 92 9.00 7.31 -14.46
CA TYR A 92 7.72 7.70 -15.04
C TYR A 92 6.69 8.06 -13.98
N ARG A 93 6.60 7.28 -12.88
CA ARG A 93 5.73 7.57 -11.75
C ARG A 93 6.10 8.90 -11.08
N MET A 94 7.40 9.16 -10.88
CA MET A 94 7.88 10.41 -10.28
C MET A 94 7.54 11.62 -11.14
N LEU A 95 7.71 11.54 -12.46
CA LEU A 95 7.29 12.61 -13.39
C LEU A 95 5.78 12.82 -13.33
N ARG A 96 4.97 11.76 -13.48
CA ARG A 96 3.51 11.86 -13.42
C ARG A 96 3.04 12.50 -12.12
N GLN A 97 3.61 12.11 -10.99
CA GLN A 97 3.27 12.65 -9.68
C GLN A 97 3.63 14.15 -9.59
N SER A 98 4.79 14.55 -10.09
CA SER A 98 5.24 15.92 -10.08
C SER A 98 4.37 16.80 -10.98
N PHE A 99 4.03 16.34 -12.18
CA PHE A 99 3.12 17.04 -13.09
C PHE A 99 1.69 17.14 -12.57
N ARG A 100 1.20 16.07 -11.91
CA ARG A 100 -0.14 16.07 -11.30
C ARG A 100 -0.26 17.10 -10.18
N ARG A 101 0.80 17.31 -9.39
CA ARG A 101 0.83 18.41 -8.39
C ARG A 101 0.68 19.79 -9.02
N LEU A 102 1.04 19.91 -10.30
CA LEU A 102 0.85 21.12 -11.11
C LEU A 102 -0.49 21.14 -11.87
N GLY A 103 -1.35 20.12 -11.69
CA GLY A 103 -2.63 20.02 -12.39
C GLY A 103 -2.53 19.48 -13.83
N PHE A 104 -1.37 18.91 -14.22
CA PHE A 104 -1.13 18.40 -15.57
C PHE A 104 -1.09 16.87 -15.60
N ASP A 105 -1.79 16.26 -16.55
CA ASP A 105 -1.80 14.80 -16.75
C ASP A 105 -0.71 14.39 -17.76
N PHE A 106 0.47 14.07 -17.24
CA PHE A 106 1.64 13.67 -18.04
C PHE A 106 1.50 12.23 -18.52
N LYS A 107 1.42 12.04 -19.84
CA LYS A 107 1.30 10.73 -20.49
C LYS A 107 2.35 10.58 -21.59
N ILE A 108 3.14 9.50 -21.52
CA ILE A 108 4.17 9.18 -22.49
C ILE A 108 4.35 7.67 -22.61
N ASN A 109 4.70 7.16 -23.78
CA ASN A 109 5.10 5.77 -23.95
C ASN A 109 6.46 5.52 -23.30
N THR A 110 6.66 4.32 -22.74
CA THR A 110 7.90 3.98 -22.04
C THR A 110 8.56 2.73 -22.63
N ILE A 111 9.89 2.69 -22.59
CA ILE A 111 10.71 1.50 -22.83
C ILE A 111 11.54 1.24 -21.58
N ASP A 112 11.47 0.03 -21.05
CA ASP A 112 12.30 -0.41 -19.94
C ASP A 112 13.48 -1.24 -20.44
N THR A 113 14.70 -0.76 -20.18
CA THR A 113 15.93 -1.46 -20.59
C THR A 113 16.20 -2.72 -19.79
N LEU A 114 15.61 -2.87 -18.57
CA LEU A 114 15.81 -4.05 -17.72
C LEU A 114 15.27 -5.35 -18.35
N PRO A 115 13.99 -5.46 -18.76
CA PRO A 115 13.48 -6.66 -19.43
C PRO A 115 14.12 -6.88 -20.79
N LEU A 116 14.48 -5.82 -21.52
CA LEU A 116 15.21 -5.93 -22.80
C LEU A 116 16.60 -6.52 -22.61
N ALA A 117 17.34 -6.06 -21.60
CA ALA A 117 18.64 -6.62 -21.27
C ALA A 117 18.56 -8.11 -20.90
N LYS A 118 17.56 -8.51 -20.11
CA LYS A 118 17.34 -9.93 -19.80
C LYS A 118 17.12 -10.81 -21.03
N LYS A 119 16.51 -10.25 -22.08
CA LYS A 119 16.26 -10.97 -23.34
C LYS A 119 17.46 -10.97 -24.28
N LEU A 120 18.14 -9.82 -24.43
CA LEU A 120 19.17 -9.61 -25.45
C LEU A 120 20.60 -9.84 -24.93
N ILE A 121 20.79 -9.85 -23.62
CA ILE A 121 22.06 -10.10 -22.94
C ILE A 121 21.80 -11.15 -21.85
N PRO A 122 21.56 -12.41 -22.21
CA PRO A 122 21.40 -13.47 -21.21
C PRO A 122 22.72 -13.74 -20.48
N ASP A 123 22.65 -14.51 -19.41
CA ASP A 123 23.80 -15.07 -18.68
C ASP A 123 24.71 -14.05 -17.98
N VAL A 124 24.15 -12.92 -17.55
CA VAL A 124 24.85 -11.98 -16.65
C VAL A 124 24.48 -12.23 -15.19
N GLU A 125 25.42 -12.03 -14.30
CA GLU A 125 25.25 -12.26 -12.85
C GLU A 125 24.14 -11.40 -12.25
N SER A 126 23.96 -10.17 -12.73
CA SER A 126 22.98 -9.22 -12.22
C SER A 126 22.58 -8.21 -13.29
N TYR A 127 21.29 -7.87 -13.28
CA TYR A 127 20.70 -6.87 -14.17
C TYR A 127 20.48 -5.51 -13.49
N SER A 128 21.09 -5.25 -12.32
CA SER A 128 21.19 -3.88 -11.82
C SER A 128 22.09 -3.04 -12.73
N LEU A 129 21.73 -1.77 -12.97
CA LEU A 129 22.40 -0.93 -13.97
C LEU A 129 23.93 -0.98 -13.84
N GLY A 130 24.49 -0.73 -12.66
CA GLY A 130 25.92 -0.70 -12.45
C GLY A 130 26.63 -2.03 -12.75
N LYS A 131 26.07 -3.18 -12.30
CA LYS A 131 26.66 -4.50 -12.57
C LYS A 131 26.50 -4.89 -14.03
N LEU A 132 25.34 -4.62 -14.63
CA LEU A 132 25.09 -4.87 -16.04
C LEU A 132 26.03 -4.06 -16.93
N CYS A 133 26.16 -2.76 -16.71
CA CYS A 133 27.08 -1.89 -17.45
C CYS A 133 28.53 -2.37 -17.36
N LYS A 134 28.95 -2.75 -16.15
CA LYS A 134 30.30 -3.33 -15.96
C LYS A 134 30.49 -4.62 -16.76
N SER A 135 29.50 -5.52 -16.81
CA SER A 135 29.58 -6.79 -17.53
C SER A 135 29.65 -6.62 -19.05
N VAL A 136 29.12 -5.53 -19.60
CA VAL A 136 29.11 -5.24 -21.04
C VAL A 136 30.12 -4.14 -21.44
N GLY A 137 30.98 -3.68 -20.52
CA GLY A 137 32.02 -2.71 -20.79
C GLY A 137 31.54 -1.26 -20.92
N ILE A 138 30.37 -0.91 -20.40
CA ILE A 138 29.88 0.46 -20.37
C ILE A 138 30.44 1.15 -19.09
N PRO A 139 31.14 2.28 -19.22
CA PRO A 139 31.65 3.00 -18.06
C PRO A 139 30.52 3.64 -17.26
N LEU A 140 30.60 3.54 -15.94
CA LEU A 140 29.73 4.24 -15.00
C LEU A 140 30.62 4.86 -13.91
N SER A 141 30.68 6.19 -13.85
CA SER A 141 31.63 6.91 -13.00
C SER A 141 31.12 7.02 -11.55
N ASP A 142 29.94 7.61 -11.37
CA ASP A 142 29.33 7.86 -10.06
C ASP A 142 27.91 7.27 -10.04
N ALA A 143 27.78 6.03 -9.58
CA ALA A 143 26.49 5.41 -9.37
C ALA A 143 25.64 6.22 -8.37
N HIS A 144 24.34 6.26 -8.60
CA HIS A 144 23.36 7.04 -7.83
C HIS A 144 23.49 8.56 -8.01
N ARG A 145 23.83 8.96 -9.25
CA ARG A 145 23.71 10.31 -9.76
C ARG A 145 22.94 10.25 -11.07
N ALA A 146 21.79 10.93 -11.10
CA ALA A 146 20.90 10.85 -12.26
C ALA A 146 21.58 11.10 -13.60
N GLY A 147 22.55 12.02 -13.67
CA GLY A 147 23.30 12.31 -14.88
C GLY A 147 24.11 11.12 -15.40
N ASP A 148 24.82 10.41 -14.53
CA ASP A 148 25.68 9.28 -14.88
C ASP A 148 24.85 8.02 -15.14
N ASP A 149 23.81 7.78 -14.35
CA ASP A 149 22.91 6.64 -14.52
C ASP A 149 22.06 6.76 -15.79
N ALA A 150 21.55 7.96 -16.14
CA ALA A 150 20.88 8.20 -17.42
C ALA A 150 21.81 8.04 -18.63
N ARG A 151 23.08 8.46 -18.52
CA ARG A 151 24.07 8.27 -19.59
C ARG A 151 24.42 6.80 -19.78
N ALA A 152 24.66 6.07 -18.70
CA ALA A 152 24.89 4.63 -18.75
C ALA A 152 23.68 3.87 -19.32
N THR A 153 22.47 4.29 -18.95
CA THR A 153 21.20 3.77 -19.50
C THR A 153 21.10 4.06 -21.01
N LEU A 154 21.49 5.25 -21.48
CA LEU A 154 21.54 5.58 -22.91
C LEU A 154 22.51 4.67 -23.67
N ASP A 155 23.71 4.47 -23.16
CA ASP A 155 24.70 3.62 -23.82
C ASP A 155 24.32 2.15 -23.79
N LEU A 156 23.70 1.68 -22.71
CA LEU A 156 23.05 0.37 -22.64
C LEU A 156 21.93 0.25 -23.69
N PHE A 157 21.08 1.26 -23.82
CA PHE A 157 19.97 1.26 -24.79
C PHE A 157 20.47 1.22 -26.23
N LYS A 158 21.54 1.96 -26.58
CA LYS A 158 22.20 1.85 -27.89
C LYS A 158 22.73 0.45 -28.17
N LEU A 159 23.37 -0.18 -27.18
CA LEU A 159 23.81 -1.57 -27.28
C LEU A 159 22.65 -2.53 -27.49
N LEU A 160 21.54 -2.37 -26.75
CA LEU A 160 20.35 -3.21 -26.89
C LEU A 160 19.73 -3.06 -28.28
N ILE A 161 19.60 -1.84 -28.82
CA ILE A 161 19.12 -1.61 -30.20
C ILE A 161 20.03 -2.30 -31.22
N SER A 162 21.35 -2.20 -31.06
CA SER A 162 22.29 -2.82 -31.99
C SER A 162 22.27 -4.35 -32.00
N LYS A 163 21.83 -4.95 -30.89
CA LYS A 163 21.63 -6.41 -30.74
C LYS A 163 20.26 -6.89 -31.24
N ASP A 164 19.29 -6.01 -31.41
CA ASP A 164 17.94 -6.32 -31.86
C ASP A 164 17.87 -6.38 -33.40
N THR A 165 18.54 -7.36 -33.98
CA THR A 165 18.67 -7.53 -35.45
C THR A 165 17.36 -7.75 -36.19
N GLU A 166 16.29 -8.13 -35.48
CA GLU A 166 14.96 -8.44 -36.07
C GLU A 166 13.93 -7.32 -35.82
N ASN A 167 14.34 -6.17 -35.31
CA ASN A 167 13.45 -5.07 -34.91
C ASN A 167 12.31 -5.51 -33.96
N GLN A 168 12.54 -6.57 -33.19
CA GLN A 168 11.54 -7.12 -32.25
C GLN A 168 11.14 -6.11 -31.17
N ILE A 169 12.02 -5.15 -30.84
CA ILE A 169 11.71 -4.04 -29.93
C ILE A 169 10.55 -3.21 -30.49
N ILE A 170 10.53 -2.95 -31.79
CA ILE A 170 9.50 -2.15 -32.46
C ILE A 170 8.20 -2.96 -32.61
N GLN A 171 8.29 -4.24 -32.96
CA GLN A 171 7.13 -5.12 -33.10
C GLN A 171 6.48 -5.47 -31.74
N GLN A 172 7.29 -5.75 -30.71
CA GLN A 172 6.78 -5.91 -29.35
C GLN A 172 6.11 -4.65 -28.81
N HIS A 173 6.56 -3.45 -29.21
CA HIS A 173 5.84 -2.22 -28.89
C HIS A 173 4.44 -2.18 -29.48
N GLN A 174 4.18 -2.81 -30.62
CA GLN A 174 2.84 -2.86 -31.22
C GLN A 174 1.94 -3.93 -30.59
N GLU A 175 2.46 -5.10 -30.25
CA GLU A 175 1.73 -6.17 -29.54
C GLU A 175 1.56 -5.87 -28.04
N GLU A 176 2.55 -5.24 -27.42
CA GLU A 176 2.48 -4.74 -26.05
C GLU A 176 1.47 -3.59 -25.88
N THR A 177 0.97 -2.99 -26.96
CA THR A 177 0.01 -1.87 -26.85
C THR A 177 -1.28 -2.31 -26.15
N GLN A 178 -1.77 -3.53 -26.35
CA GLN A 178 -2.90 -4.07 -25.60
C GLN A 178 -2.51 -4.41 -24.14
N SER A 179 -1.34 -4.96 -23.92
CA SER A 179 -0.81 -5.24 -22.60
C SER A 179 -0.50 -3.93 -21.84
N LYS A 180 0.02 -2.91 -22.53
CA LYS A 180 0.26 -1.57 -21.99
C LYS A 180 -1.02 -0.83 -21.63
N LEU A 181 -2.06 -0.90 -22.46
CA LEU A 181 -3.37 -0.32 -22.11
C LEU A 181 -3.90 -0.88 -20.80
N TYR A 182 -3.70 -2.18 -20.57
CA TYR A 182 -4.08 -2.83 -19.32
C TYR A 182 -3.21 -2.39 -18.15
N ILE A 183 -1.88 -2.36 -18.30
CA ILE A 183 -0.94 -1.86 -17.29
C ILE A 183 -1.20 -0.38 -16.97
N ASN A 184 -1.45 0.44 -17.99
CA ASN A 184 -1.80 1.84 -17.81
C ASN A 184 -3.12 1.99 -17.04
N LYS A 185 -4.15 1.19 -17.37
CA LYS A 185 -5.41 1.16 -16.60
C LYS A 185 -5.16 0.81 -15.13
N ILE A 186 -4.35 -0.19 -14.83
CA ILE A 186 -4.00 -0.55 -13.44
C ILE A 186 -3.28 0.60 -12.75
N ASN A 187 -2.30 1.20 -13.40
CA ASN A 187 -1.55 2.31 -12.84
C ASN A 187 -2.47 3.51 -12.55
N GLU A 188 -3.35 3.87 -13.48
CA GLU A 188 -4.36 4.92 -13.28
C GLU A 188 -5.30 4.62 -12.12
N LEU A 189 -5.83 3.39 -12.04
CA LEU A 189 -6.72 2.97 -10.96
C LEU A 189 -6.04 2.96 -9.58
N THR A 190 -4.73 2.67 -9.53
CA THR A 190 -4.01 2.54 -8.26
C THR A 190 -3.22 3.77 -7.86
N GLU A 191 -2.94 4.69 -8.77
CA GLU A 191 -2.07 5.84 -8.56
C GLU A 191 -2.50 6.74 -7.39
N ASN A 192 -3.81 6.92 -7.19
CA ASN A 192 -4.35 7.76 -6.11
C ASN A 192 -4.63 7.00 -4.81
N LEU A 193 -4.29 5.71 -4.74
CA LEU A 193 -4.54 4.93 -3.54
C LEU A 193 -3.46 5.19 -2.47
N PRO A 194 -3.85 5.41 -1.21
CA PRO A 194 -2.90 5.65 -0.15
C PRO A 194 -2.20 4.35 0.30
N SER A 195 -0.95 4.50 0.74
CA SER A 195 -0.20 3.43 1.41
C SER A 195 -0.51 3.38 2.91
N LYS A 196 -1.78 3.54 3.27
CA LYS A 196 -2.29 3.57 4.64
C LYS A 196 -3.32 2.46 4.86
N LYS A 197 -3.59 2.19 6.14
CA LYS A 197 -4.59 1.21 6.59
C LYS A 197 -6.01 1.68 6.27
N GLY A 198 -6.83 0.78 5.73
CA GLY A 198 -8.24 1.06 5.48
C GLY A 198 -8.92 -0.01 4.64
N ILE A 199 -10.14 0.27 4.24
CA ILE A 199 -10.94 -0.55 3.32
C ILE A 199 -10.83 0.05 1.93
N PHE A 200 -10.77 -0.80 0.92
CA PHE A 200 -10.90 -0.41 -0.48
C PHE A 200 -11.99 -1.21 -1.18
N TYR A 201 -12.58 -0.57 -2.17
CA TYR A 201 -13.73 -1.07 -2.92
C TYR A 201 -13.42 -0.98 -4.40
N LEU A 202 -13.54 -2.10 -5.12
CA LEU A 202 -13.50 -2.13 -6.58
C LEU A 202 -14.92 -1.99 -7.10
N GLN A 203 -15.17 -1.06 -8.00
CA GLN A 203 -16.48 -0.82 -8.62
C GLN A 203 -16.42 -1.04 -10.13
N ASP A 204 -17.52 -1.53 -10.69
CA ASP A 204 -17.73 -1.63 -12.14
C ASP A 204 -18.25 -0.31 -12.75
N LYS A 205 -18.48 -0.30 -14.06
CA LYS A 205 -19.04 0.86 -14.80
C LYS A 205 -20.38 1.37 -14.25
N ALA A 206 -21.17 0.48 -13.64
CA ALA A 206 -22.45 0.86 -13.05
C ALA A 206 -22.33 1.38 -11.61
N GLY A 207 -21.11 1.50 -11.08
CA GLY A 207 -20.85 1.90 -9.70
C GLY A 207 -21.12 0.80 -8.67
N LYS A 208 -21.39 -0.45 -9.12
CA LYS A 208 -21.62 -1.58 -8.23
C LYS A 208 -20.30 -2.07 -7.64
N ILE A 209 -20.27 -2.30 -6.33
CA ILE A 209 -19.12 -2.89 -5.66
C ILE A 209 -18.99 -4.36 -6.06
N ILE A 210 -17.93 -4.71 -6.79
CA ILE A 210 -17.61 -6.07 -7.23
C ILE A 210 -16.62 -6.77 -6.30
N PHE A 211 -15.88 -5.98 -5.50
CA PHE A 211 -14.97 -6.49 -4.49
C PHE A 211 -14.72 -5.43 -3.42
N CYS A 212 -14.57 -5.88 -2.19
CA CYS A 212 -14.08 -5.05 -1.09
C CYS A 212 -13.21 -5.87 -0.14
N ASP A 213 -12.18 -5.25 0.41
CA ASP A 213 -11.33 -5.85 1.44
C ASP A 213 -10.68 -4.79 2.32
N PHE A 214 -10.21 -5.23 3.48
CA PHE A 214 -9.41 -4.44 4.40
C PHE A 214 -7.92 -4.74 4.17
N SER A 215 -7.08 -3.71 4.32
CA SER A 215 -5.64 -3.84 4.19
C SER A 215 -4.90 -2.86 5.09
N ASP A 216 -3.71 -3.25 5.55
CA ASP A 216 -2.75 -2.36 6.19
C ASP A 216 -2.11 -1.38 5.21
N ASN A 217 -2.14 -1.72 3.91
CA ASN A 217 -1.67 -0.87 2.82
C ASN A 217 -2.61 -1.04 1.62
N ILE A 218 -3.53 -0.10 1.47
CA ILE A 218 -4.56 -0.11 0.42
C ILE A 218 -3.93 -0.22 -0.98
N TYR A 219 -2.92 0.62 -1.28
CA TYR A 219 -2.24 0.61 -2.57
C TYR A 219 -1.64 -0.76 -2.90
N LYS A 220 -0.84 -1.32 -1.97
CA LYS A 220 -0.15 -2.60 -2.19
C LYS A 220 -1.14 -3.74 -2.41
N SER A 221 -2.23 -3.77 -1.66
CA SER A 221 -3.24 -4.83 -1.77
C SER A 221 -4.08 -4.71 -3.03
N ALA A 222 -4.53 -3.51 -3.39
CA ALA A 222 -5.27 -3.27 -4.63
C ALA A 222 -4.40 -3.60 -5.85
N LYS A 223 -3.16 -3.10 -5.92
CA LYS A 223 -2.20 -3.41 -6.98
C LYS A 223 -1.89 -4.92 -7.05
N GLY A 224 -1.76 -5.59 -5.90
CA GLY A 224 -1.54 -7.04 -5.83
C GLY A 224 -2.71 -7.86 -6.41
N ILE A 225 -3.95 -7.45 -6.15
CA ILE A 225 -5.15 -8.08 -6.73
C ILE A 225 -5.20 -7.85 -8.25
N LEU A 226 -4.93 -6.62 -8.69
CA LEU A 226 -5.01 -6.25 -10.10
C LEU A 226 -3.85 -6.82 -10.94
N ASN A 227 -2.72 -7.17 -10.34
CA ASN A 227 -1.61 -7.85 -11.02
C ASN A 227 -1.65 -9.38 -10.88
N SER A 228 -2.61 -9.94 -10.16
CA SER A 228 -2.67 -11.37 -9.89
C SER A 228 -3.22 -12.15 -11.08
N LYS A 229 -2.57 -13.25 -11.46
CA LYS A 229 -2.99 -14.16 -12.54
C LYS A 229 -4.05 -15.19 -12.11
N SER A 230 -4.64 -15.10 -10.92
CA SER A 230 -5.71 -16.02 -10.51
C SER A 230 -7.00 -15.78 -11.29
N LYS A 231 -7.74 -16.86 -11.65
CA LYS A 231 -9.00 -16.77 -12.42
C LYS A 231 -9.99 -15.75 -11.82
N ARG A 232 -10.11 -15.74 -10.48
CA ARG A 232 -10.97 -14.80 -9.75
C ARG A 232 -10.52 -13.35 -9.94
N ASN A 233 -9.23 -13.09 -9.83
CA ASN A 233 -8.71 -11.73 -9.92
C ASN A 233 -8.72 -11.22 -11.37
N ILE A 234 -8.54 -12.09 -12.37
CA ILE A 234 -8.72 -11.73 -13.78
C ILE A 234 -10.15 -11.22 -14.05
N GLN A 235 -11.17 -11.86 -13.46
CA GLN A 235 -12.56 -11.37 -13.57
C GLN A 235 -12.74 -9.98 -12.92
N LEU A 236 -12.10 -9.74 -11.78
CA LEU A 236 -12.12 -8.42 -11.16
C LEU A 236 -11.40 -7.37 -12.01
N GLN A 237 -10.25 -7.72 -12.57
CA GLN A 237 -9.45 -6.88 -13.43
C GLN A 237 -10.21 -6.39 -14.66
N ASN A 238 -10.97 -7.30 -15.30
CA ASN A 238 -11.73 -6.99 -16.52
C ASN A 238 -12.95 -6.10 -16.26
N ASN A 239 -13.50 -6.13 -15.04
CA ASN A 239 -14.74 -5.43 -14.71
C ASN A 239 -14.53 -4.16 -13.87
N VAL A 240 -13.36 -3.95 -13.26
CA VAL A 240 -13.10 -2.78 -12.43
C VAL A 240 -12.93 -1.53 -13.28
N GLU A 241 -13.61 -0.44 -12.87
CA GLU A 241 -13.49 0.88 -13.49
C GLU A 241 -13.05 1.95 -12.49
N GLN A 242 -13.35 1.75 -11.19
CA GLN A 242 -12.98 2.71 -10.15
C GLN A 242 -12.59 1.99 -8.86
N ILE A 243 -11.71 2.62 -8.07
CA ILE A 243 -11.33 2.16 -6.73
C ILE A 243 -11.59 3.28 -5.74
N TYR A 244 -12.42 2.98 -4.75
CA TYR A 244 -12.65 3.85 -3.60
C TYR A 244 -11.98 3.29 -2.37
N TYR A 245 -11.72 4.15 -1.37
CA TYR A 245 -11.19 3.72 -0.09
C TYR A 245 -11.75 4.55 1.06
N GLU A 246 -11.75 3.95 2.25
CA GLU A 246 -12.12 4.58 3.50
C GLU A 246 -11.08 4.22 4.56
N PHE A 247 -10.55 5.21 5.28
CA PHE A 247 -9.71 4.94 6.44
C PHE A 247 -10.57 4.48 7.61
N THR A 248 -10.06 3.56 8.41
CA THR A 248 -10.85 2.90 9.47
C THR A 248 -10.27 3.09 10.87
N GLY A 249 -9.01 3.51 10.97
CA GLY A 249 -8.29 3.61 12.23
C GLY A 249 -7.89 2.24 12.79
N THR A 250 -8.88 1.42 13.22
CA THR A 250 -8.64 0.08 13.78
C THR A 250 -9.16 -1.03 12.89
N ASP A 251 -8.56 -2.23 13.01
CA ASP A 251 -8.94 -3.44 12.25
C ASP A 251 -10.38 -3.88 12.59
N ILE A 252 -10.77 -3.70 13.84
CA ILE A 252 -12.11 -4.08 14.31
C ILE A 252 -13.19 -3.21 13.64
N ILE A 253 -12.96 -1.89 13.54
CA ILE A 253 -13.88 -1.00 12.83
C ILE A 253 -13.93 -1.34 11.35
N ALA A 254 -12.75 -1.63 10.72
CA ALA A 254 -12.72 -2.09 9.35
C ALA A 254 -13.58 -3.34 9.11
N GLN A 255 -13.51 -4.31 10.00
CA GLN A 255 -14.31 -5.54 9.88
C GLN A 255 -15.81 -5.28 10.10
N LEU A 256 -16.18 -4.37 11.02
CA LEU A 256 -17.58 -3.95 11.21
C LEU A 256 -18.13 -3.30 9.94
N MET A 257 -17.40 -2.36 9.35
CA MET A 257 -17.76 -1.69 8.10
C MET A 257 -17.87 -2.65 6.92
N LEU A 258 -16.89 -3.56 6.79
CA LEU A 258 -16.88 -4.57 5.72
C LEU A 258 -18.08 -5.51 5.82
N LYS A 259 -18.53 -5.84 7.03
CA LYS A 259 -19.65 -6.75 7.19
C LYS A 259 -20.96 -6.17 6.65
N GLU A 260 -21.19 -4.89 6.83
CA GLU A 260 -22.38 -4.21 6.30
C GLU A 260 -22.41 -4.19 4.77
N LYS A 261 -21.21 -4.11 4.14
CA LYS A 261 -21.05 -3.99 2.69
C LYS A 261 -20.60 -5.30 2.00
N SER A 262 -20.33 -6.37 2.78
CA SER A 262 -19.61 -7.55 2.28
C SER A 262 -20.47 -8.53 1.52
N LEU A 263 -20.03 -8.86 0.33
CA LEU A 263 -20.43 -9.99 -0.51
C LEU A 263 -19.75 -11.31 -0.10
N LYS A 264 -18.93 -11.32 0.96
CA LYS A 264 -18.13 -12.50 1.36
C LYS A 264 -18.96 -13.55 2.06
N LYS A 265 -18.89 -14.80 1.58
CA LYS A 265 -19.34 -15.99 2.31
C LYS A 265 -18.52 -16.15 3.60
N ARG A 266 -19.17 -16.66 4.67
CA ARG A 266 -18.49 -16.97 5.94
C ARG A 266 -17.33 -17.93 5.69
N THR A 267 -16.15 -17.58 6.19
CA THR A 267 -14.98 -18.46 6.17
C THR A 267 -15.05 -19.35 7.42
N PRO A 268 -14.97 -20.69 7.30
CA PRO A 268 -14.91 -21.57 8.46
C PRO A 268 -13.75 -21.21 9.39
N LYS A 269 -14.01 -21.20 10.70
CA LYS A 269 -12.99 -21.01 11.75
C LYS A 269 -12.90 -22.28 12.60
N PRO A 270 -12.24 -23.33 12.10
CA PRO A 270 -12.28 -24.65 12.72
C PRO A 270 -11.46 -24.76 14.00
N PHE A 271 -10.49 -23.90 14.20
CA PHE A 271 -9.63 -23.93 15.38
C PHE A 271 -10.22 -23.08 16.50
N ALA A 272 -10.28 -23.63 17.71
CA ALA A 272 -10.77 -22.95 18.89
C ALA A 272 -9.79 -23.00 20.06
N VAL A 273 -9.65 -21.88 20.77
CA VAL A 273 -9.10 -21.89 22.13
C VAL A 273 -10.25 -22.27 23.06
N ARG A 274 -10.08 -23.38 23.81
CA ARG A 274 -11.08 -23.96 24.71
C ARG A 274 -10.56 -24.01 26.14
N TYR A 275 -11.51 -24.04 27.06
CA TYR A 275 -11.27 -24.41 28.45
C TYR A 275 -11.86 -25.80 28.73
N SER A 276 -11.10 -26.67 29.33
CA SER A 276 -11.57 -27.97 29.86
C SER A 276 -11.81 -27.84 31.35
N ALA A 277 -13.05 -28.01 31.78
CA ALA A 277 -13.38 -28.03 33.21
C ALA A 277 -12.74 -29.25 33.92
N GLN A 278 -12.58 -30.36 33.21
CA GLN A 278 -11.99 -31.57 33.72
C GLN A 278 -10.47 -31.47 33.97
N LYS A 279 -9.77 -30.75 33.05
CA LYS A 279 -8.31 -30.52 33.12
C LYS A 279 -7.92 -29.24 33.84
N GLY A 280 -8.87 -28.35 34.08
CA GLY A 280 -8.61 -27.01 34.64
C GLY A 280 -7.73 -26.10 33.76
N SER A 281 -7.61 -26.38 32.46
CA SER A 281 -6.64 -25.71 31.58
C SER A 281 -7.22 -25.31 30.23
N PHE A 282 -6.55 -24.32 29.58
CA PHE A 282 -6.82 -23.91 28.20
C PHE A 282 -6.01 -24.74 27.21
N PHE A 283 -6.60 -25.00 26.05
CA PHE A 283 -5.96 -25.74 24.96
C PHE A 283 -6.52 -25.34 23.59
N VAL A 284 -5.82 -25.67 22.52
CA VAL A 284 -6.26 -25.48 21.14
C VAL A 284 -6.82 -26.79 20.59
N SER A 285 -7.97 -26.74 19.91
CA SER A 285 -8.56 -27.90 19.25
C SER A 285 -9.31 -27.50 17.97
N SER A 286 -9.31 -28.41 16.99
CA SER A 286 -10.14 -28.34 15.77
C SER A 286 -11.27 -29.37 15.76
N SER A 287 -11.31 -30.30 16.75
CA SER A 287 -12.35 -31.34 16.85
C SER A 287 -13.70 -30.82 17.28
N LYS A 288 -14.72 -31.65 17.21
CA LYS A 288 -16.03 -31.35 17.81
C LYS A 288 -15.86 -31.13 19.31
N LYS A 289 -16.66 -30.20 19.87
CA LYS A 289 -16.65 -29.82 21.27
C LYS A 289 -17.25 -30.97 22.13
N ASN A 290 -16.59 -31.33 23.23
CA ASN A 290 -17.09 -32.24 24.23
C ASN A 290 -17.97 -31.52 25.28
N VAL A 291 -18.73 -32.28 26.05
CA VAL A 291 -19.69 -31.73 27.05
C VAL A 291 -18.98 -30.86 28.10
N ASN A 292 -17.80 -31.24 28.52
CA ASN A 292 -17.00 -30.58 29.57
C ASN A 292 -16.05 -29.48 29.01
N GLU A 293 -16.20 -29.09 27.76
CA GLU A 293 -15.37 -28.09 27.10
C GLU A 293 -16.17 -26.83 26.78
N THR A 294 -15.52 -25.67 26.86
CA THR A 294 -16.12 -24.38 26.51
C THR A 294 -15.25 -23.68 25.45
N ASP A 295 -15.85 -23.40 24.27
CA ASP A 295 -15.22 -22.57 23.26
C ASP A 295 -15.15 -21.12 23.75
N LEU A 296 -13.95 -20.56 23.74
CA LEU A 296 -13.70 -19.15 24.08
C LEU A 296 -13.56 -18.31 22.82
N PHE A 297 -12.60 -18.69 21.97
CA PHE A 297 -12.27 -17.96 20.73
C PHE A 297 -12.13 -18.92 19.56
N ASN A 298 -12.57 -18.51 18.36
CA ASN A 298 -12.46 -19.32 17.15
C ASN A 298 -11.58 -18.63 16.09
N PHE A 299 -10.73 -19.41 15.38
CA PHE A 299 -9.72 -18.94 14.44
C PHE A 299 -9.76 -19.72 13.13
N LYS A 300 -9.27 -19.07 12.07
CA LYS A 300 -9.12 -19.70 10.76
C LYS A 300 -7.90 -20.62 10.71
N TYR A 301 -6.81 -20.23 11.38
CA TYR A 301 -5.53 -20.93 11.37
C TYR A 301 -5.11 -21.35 12.78
N PRO A 302 -4.43 -22.50 12.95
CA PRO A 302 -3.96 -22.99 14.25
C PRO A 302 -2.98 -22.02 14.91
N SER A 303 -2.06 -21.41 14.14
CA SER A 303 -1.08 -20.47 14.66
C SER A 303 -1.68 -19.23 15.32
N GLN A 304 -2.88 -18.81 14.90
CA GLN A 304 -3.60 -17.72 15.55
C GLN A 304 -4.13 -18.16 16.93
N ALA A 305 -4.67 -19.37 17.02
CA ALA A 305 -5.17 -19.93 18.27
C ALA A 305 -4.02 -20.15 19.27
N GLU A 306 -2.89 -20.69 18.82
CA GLU A 306 -1.68 -20.91 19.62
C GLU A 306 -1.11 -19.61 20.20
N LYS A 307 -1.04 -18.54 19.40
CA LYS A 307 -0.62 -17.20 19.88
C LYS A 307 -1.51 -16.68 20.99
N VAL A 308 -2.83 -16.87 20.88
CA VAL A 308 -3.76 -16.44 21.93
C VAL A 308 -3.64 -17.34 23.15
N LEU A 309 -3.48 -18.66 23.00
CA LEU A 309 -3.23 -19.57 24.10
C LEU A 309 -1.95 -19.19 24.87
N ALA A 310 -0.85 -18.97 24.17
CA ALA A 310 0.42 -18.54 24.77
C ALA A 310 0.28 -17.20 25.53
N PHE A 311 -0.48 -16.26 24.99
CA PHE A 311 -0.80 -15.01 25.68
C PHE A 311 -1.58 -15.26 26.98
N LEU A 312 -2.64 -16.08 26.96
CA LEU A 312 -3.43 -16.39 28.17
C LEU A 312 -2.58 -17.08 29.25
N GLN A 313 -1.65 -17.96 28.85
CA GLN A 313 -0.72 -18.64 29.74
C GLN A 313 0.29 -17.64 30.36
N LYS A 314 0.85 -16.74 29.53
CA LYS A 314 1.79 -15.71 29.98
C LYS A 314 1.17 -14.78 31.01
N GLU A 315 -0.09 -14.34 30.78
CA GLU A 315 -0.83 -13.48 31.69
C GLU A 315 -1.38 -14.24 32.92
N ASN A 316 -1.16 -15.52 33.03
CA ASN A 316 -1.61 -16.41 34.12
C ASN A 316 -3.11 -16.21 34.46
N LEU A 317 -3.95 -16.11 33.43
CA LEU A 317 -5.38 -15.85 33.58
C LEU A 317 -6.11 -17.16 33.86
N ASP A 318 -6.81 -17.25 35.01
CA ASP A 318 -7.75 -18.33 35.27
C ASP A 318 -9.06 -18.15 34.47
N TYR A 319 -9.84 -19.22 34.36
CA TYR A 319 -11.08 -19.22 33.57
C TYR A 319 -12.12 -18.21 34.06
N LYS A 320 -12.30 -18.06 35.39
CA LYS A 320 -13.29 -17.16 35.98
C LYS A 320 -12.94 -15.70 35.69
N THR A 321 -11.68 -15.34 35.91
CA THR A 321 -11.14 -14.01 35.62
C THR A 321 -11.21 -13.69 34.14
N LEU A 322 -10.82 -14.64 33.27
CA LEU A 322 -10.93 -14.46 31.83
C LEU A 322 -12.38 -14.22 31.41
N LYS A 323 -13.33 -15.07 31.88
CA LYS A 323 -14.74 -14.93 31.54
C LYS A 323 -15.33 -13.59 31.98
N LYS A 324 -14.94 -13.10 33.17
CA LYS A 324 -15.31 -11.76 33.66
C LYS A 324 -14.73 -10.66 32.80
N LYS A 325 -13.44 -10.73 32.45
CA LYS A 325 -12.75 -9.74 31.62
C LYS A 325 -13.36 -9.63 30.22
N ILE A 326 -13.70 -10.74 29.56
CA ILE A 326 -14.24 -10.75 28.19
C ILE A 326 -15.76 -10.51 28.14
N SER A 327 -16.46 -10.50 29.29
CA SER A 327 -17.88 -10.21 29.33
C SER A 327 -18.18 -8.75 29.02
N PHE A 328 -19.22 -8.51 28.27
CA PHE A 328 -19.76 -7.15 28.05
C PHE A 328 -20.79 -6.74 29.10
N ALA A 329 -21.25 -7.69 29.91
CA ALA A 329 -22.29 -7.44 30.92
C ALA A 329 -21.92 -6.30 31.88
N GLY A 330 -22.81 -5.35 32.08
CA GLY A 330 -22.64 -4.21 32.99
C GLY A 330 -21.69 -3.10 32.46
N ARG A 331 -21.14 -3.20 31.25
CA ARG A 331 -20.26 -2.18 30.72
C ARG A 331 -21.03 -0.94 30.27
N ASN A 332 -20.58 0.23 30.74
CA ASN A 332 -20.99 1.56 30.28
C ASN A 332 -19.71 2.33 29.98
N GLU A 333 -19.12 2.10 28.81
CA GLU A 333 -17.76 2.58 28.50
C GLU A 333 -17.51 2.65 26.99
N LEU A 334 -16.48 3.43 26.63
CA LEU A 334 -15.90 3.46 25.29
C LEU A 334 -14.56 2.76 25.30
N TRP A 335 -14.31 1.93 24.28
CA TRP A 335 -12.98 1.42 23.98
C TRP A 335 -12.41 2.25 22.85
N VAL A 336 -11.45 3.09 23.20
CA VAL A 336 -10.89 4.11 22.31
C VAL A 336 -9.62 3.59 21.68
N GLY A 337 -9.54 3.72 20.37
CA GLY A 337 -8.39 3.36 19.54
C GLY A 337 -7.96 4.49 18.61
N GLN A 338 -7.06 4.17 17.70
CA GLN A 338 -6.58 5.11 16.68
C GLN A 338 -7.71 5.52 15.73
N GLY A 339 -7.78 6.79 15.36
CA GLY A 339 -8.70 7.32 14.35
C GLY A 339 -8.19 7.17 12.92
N ARG A 340 -8.95 7.70 11.97
CA ARG A 340 -8.66 7.66 10.51
C ARG A 340 -7.56 8.63 10.10
N LYS A 341 -7.38 9.70 10.87
CA LYS A 341 -6.39 10.77 10.66
C LYS A 341 -5.75 11.21 11.97
N LEU A 342 -4.70 11.99 11.87
CA LEU A 342 -4.02 12.55 13.05
C LEU A 342 -4.99 13.43 13.85
N GLY A 343 -4.97 13.28 15.18
CA GLY A 343 -5.85 14.01 16.10
C GLY A 343 -7.27 13.43 16.24
N GLU A 344 -7.66 12.49 15.39
CA GLU A 344 -8.93 11.78 15.51
C GLU A 344 -8.75 10.48 16.31
N HIS A 345 -9.77 10.12 17.08
CA HIS A 345 -9.87 8.86 17.80
C HIS A 345 -11.08 8.07 17.33
N SER A 346 -10.96 6.76 17.27
CA SER A 346 -12.07 5.86 17.07
C SER A 346 -12.58 5.33 18.40
N PHE A 347 -13.82 4.91 18.47
CA PHE A 347 -14.36 4.25 19.65
C PHE A 347 -15.32 3.12 19.31
N LEU A 348 -15.38 2.13 20.22
CA LEU A 348 -16.39 1.10 20.29
C LEU A 348 -17.24 1.39 21.52
N ALA A 349 -18.56 1.51 21.38
CA ALA A 349 -19.46 1.95 22.45
C ALA A 349 -20.21 0.79 23.07
N PHE A 350 -20.17 0.72 24.42
CA PHE A 350 -20.87 -0.26 25.24
C PHE A 350 -21.81 0.45 26.22
N LYS A 351 -23.12 0.24 26.08
CA LYS A 351 -24.15 0.83 26.95
C LYS A 351 -25.05 -0.25 27.53
N GLY A 352 -25.25 -0.27 28.84
CA GLY A 352 -26.07 -1.28 29.52
C GLY A 352 -25.59 -2.72 29.27
N GLY A 353 -24.31 -2.94 29.15
CA GLY A 353 -23.75 -4.26 28.89
C GLY A 353 -23.89 -4.75 27.44
N LYS A 354 -24.34 -3.91 26.51
CA LYS A 354 -24.49 -4.23 25.10
C LYS A 354 -23.53 -3.38 24.26
N PHE A 355 -22.90 -3.99 23.25
CA PHE A 355 -22.24 -3.25 22.20
C PHE A 355 -23.29 -2.58 21.32
N ILE A 356 -23.21 -1.27 21.16
CA ILE A 356 -24.19 -0.48 20.42
C ILE A 356 -23.68 0.03 19.07
N GLY A 357 -22.36 0.07 18.88
CA GLY A 357 -21.79 0.52 17.63
C GLY A 357 -20.39 1.12 17.80
N TYR A 358 -19.93 1.79 16.76
CA TYR A 358 -18.63 2.44 16.72
C TYR A 358 -18.76 3.89 16.23
N GLY A 359 -17.71 4.68 16.41
CA GLY A 359 -17.69 6.04 15.90
C GLY A 359 -16.32 6.67 15.98
N PHE A 360 -16.27 7.97 15.65
CA PHE A 360 -15.05 8.76 15.63
C PHE A 360 -15.28 10.10 16.32
N TYR A 361 -14.23 10.63 16.96
CA TYR A 361 -14.25 11.95 17.57
C TYR A 361 -12.87 12.60 17.52
N GLU A 362 -12.81 13.92 17.51
CA GLU A 362 -11.57 14.69 17.54
C GLU A 362 -11.37 15.38 18.90
N LEU A 363 -12.45 15.82 19.53
CA LEU A 363 -12.40 16.60 20.76
C LEU A 363 -12.97 15.83 21.95
N TYR A 364 -12.24 15.83 23.05
CA TYR A 364 -12.62 15.09 24.25
C TYR A 364 -14.02 15.40 24.75
N HIS A 365 -14.49 16.66 24.67
CA HIS A 365 -15.83 17.05 25.11
C HIS A 365 -16.98 16.36 24.35
N GLN A 366 -16.70 15.75 23.19
CA GLN A 366 -17.65 14.99 22.38
C GLN A 366 -18.02 13.62 23.01
N THR A 367 -17.21 13.16 23.98
CA THR A 367 -17.37 11.86 24.64
C THR A 367 -17.77 11.95 26.11
N LEU A 368 -18.15 13.14 26.59
CA LEU A 368 -18.47 13.38 28.02
C LEU A 368 -19.85 12.89 28.46
N SER A 369 -20.77 12.64 27.52
CA SER A 369 -22.12 12.16 27.85
C SER A 369 -22.64 11.20 26.79
N TRP A 370 -23.55 10.30 27.20
CA TRP A 370 -24.22 9.36 26.28
C TRP A 370 -24.96 10.06 25.15
N GLU A 371 -25.57 11.22 25.41
CA GLU A 371 -26.27 11.98 24.37
C GLU A 371 -25.34 12.36 23.21
N LYS A 372 -24.14 12.87 23.53
CA LYS A 372 -23.13 13.25 22.53
C LYS A 372 -22.55 12.03 21.82
N ILE A 373 -22.25 10.97 22.58
CA ILE A 373 -21.71 9.72 22.04
C ILE A 373 -22.68 9.10 21.04
N LEU A 374 -23.97 9.04 21.36
CA LEU A 374 -24.99 8.45 20.49
C LEU A 374 -25.11 9.19 19.15
N LYS A 375 -24.91 10.52 19.14
CA LYS A 375 -24.89 11.31 17.89
C LYS A 375 -23.71 10.97 16.98
N LEU A 376 -22.61 10.49 17.55
CA LEU A 376 -21.41 10.09 16.81
C LEU A 376 -21.36 8.58 16.52
N THR A 377 -22.25 7.81 17.13
CA THR A 377 -22.24 6.35 17.01
C THR A 377 -22.92 5.90 15.73
N ILE A 378 -22.19 5.15 14.93
CA ILE A 378 -22.73 4.36 13.82
C ILE A 378 -23.25 3.06 14.42
N PRO A 379 -24.57 2.83 14.42
CA PRO A 379 -25.15 1.69 15.12
C PRO A 379 -24.84 0.38 14.41
N VAL A 380 -24.56 -0.67 15.20
CA VAL A 380 -24.36 -2.03 14.70
C VAL A 380 -25.47 -2.92 15.27
N THR A 381 -26.42 -3.32 14.45
CA THR A 381 -27.58 -4.11 14.85
C THR A 381 -27.23 -5.52 15.30
N THR A 382 -26.26 -6.15 14.66
CA THR A 382 -25.84 -7.52 14.97
C THR A 382 -24.32 -7.61 14.99
N LEU A 383 -23.75 -7.89 16.16
CA LEU A 383 -22.32 -8.13 16.32
C LEU A 383 -21.97 -9.58 15.96
N PRO A 384 -21.17 -9.83 14.90
CA PRO A 384 -20.73 -11.18 14.56
C PRO A 384 -19.88 -11.80 15.65
N LYS A 385 -20.02 -13.10 15.85
CA LYS A 385 -19.20 -13.85 16.82
C LYS A 385 -17.71 -13.68 16.54
N GLU A 386 -17.32 -13.64 15.27
CA GLU A 386 -15.93 -13.47 14.84
C GLU A 386 -15.37 -12.11 15.27
N ILE A 387 -16.10 -11.04 15.04
CA ILE A 387 -15.67 -9.68 15.42
C ILE A 387 -15.70 -9.53 16.94
N LYS A 388 -16.73 -10.09 17.60
CA LYS A 388 -16.78 -10.13 19.06
C LYS A 388 -15.53 -10.76 19.66
N ASN A 389 -15.08 -11.89 19.11
CA ASN A 389 -13.86 -12.56 19.56
C ASN A 389 -12.63 -11.66 19.42
N GLU A 390 -12.50 -11.00 18.28
CA GLU A 390 -11.35 -10.11 18.03
C GLU A 390 -11.39 -8.88 18.96
N MET A 391 -12.57 -8.28 19.19
CA MET A 391 -12.75 -7.23 20.18
C MET A 391 -12.29 -7.67 21.57
N GLN A 392 -12.70 -8.87 21.99
CA GLN A 392 -12.36 -9.41 23.30
C GLN A 392 -10.85 -9.68 23.44
N ILE A 393 -10.21 -10.18 22.38
CA ILE A 393 -8.75 -10.43 22.36
C ILE A 393 -7.98 -9.11 22.38
N ALA A 394 -8.38 -8.12 21.57
CA ALA A 394 -7.75 -6.80 21.54
C ALA A 394 -7.88 -6.08 22.91
N TYR A 395 -9.04 -6.20 23.55
CA TYR A 395 -9.24 -5.69 24.91
C TYR A 395 -8.34 -6.35 25.95
N LEU A 396 -8.21 -7.68 25.90
CA LEU A 396 -7.31 -8.44 26.80
C LEU A 396 -5.84 -8.02 26.64
N LYS A 397 -5.43 -7.71 25.42
CA LYS A 397 -4.08 -7.25 25.09
C LYS A 397 -3.83 -5.77 25.43
N GLY A 398 -4.87 -5.03 25.88
CA GLY A 398 -4.74 -3.61 26.20
C GLY A 398 -4.62 -2.70 24.98
N GLU A 399 -5.11 -3.12 23.82
CA GLU A 399 -5.05 -2.35 22.57
C GLU A 399 -6.00 -1.13 22.58
N PHE A 400 -6.87 -1.01 23.59
CA PHE A 400 -7.81 0.10 23.75
C PHE A 400 -7.58 0.88 25.03
N LYS A 401 -7.71 2.19 24.93
CA LYS A 401 -7.91 3.05 26.11
C LYS A 401 -9.40 2.98 26.50
N VAL A 402 -9.68 2.57 27.73
CA VAL A 402 -11.06 2.46 28.24
C VAL A 402 -11.48 3.76 28.91
N ILE A 403 -12.61 4.35 28.46
CA ILE A 403 -13.23 5.53 29.06
C ILE A 403 -14.59 5.10 29.61
N LYS A 404 -14.75 5.14 30.93
CA LYS A 404 -16.04 4.91 31.59
C LYS A 404 -16.93 6.13 31.42
N ILE A 405 -18.20 5.90 31.11
CA ILE A 405 -19.20 6.96 30.95
C ILE A 405 -20.20 6.80 32.10
N ASN A 406 -20.29 7.83 32.91
CA ASN A 406 -21.32 7.87 33.98
C ASN A 406 -22.68 7.96 33.32
N SER A 407 -23.65 7.22 33.86
CA SER A 407 -25.05 7.16 33.41
C SER A 407 -25.78 8.48 33.64
#